data_e746609ea550af16ab36ef2d36dbceae
#
_entry.id   e746609ea550af16ab36ef2d36dbceae
#
_cell.length_a   1.000
_cell.length_b   1.000
_cell.length_c   1.000
_cell.angle_alpha   90.00
_cell.angle_beta   90.00
_cell.angle_gamma   90.00
#
_symmetry.space_group_name_H-M   'P 1'
#
loop_
_entity.id
_entity.type
_entity.pdbx_description
1 polymer ?
#
loop_
_entity_poly.entity_id
_entity_poly.type
_entity_poly.pdbx_seq_one_letter_code
_entity_poly.pdbx_strand_id
1 'polypeptide(L)'
;MRKKACMAMVFWLAVMLLTGCELIKIEEGERTPLEYTIVKQEEIPAEAVRFMEQKKKKGFQMTYKVEDSMYLMKGYGTQVTGGYSIQVEEVSQSENGVFCKTRLLGPAEGKQGQEPSYPCIVLKIKSTDKPVQFL
;
A
#
# COMPACT_ATOMS: atom_id res chain seq x y z
N MET A 1 15.96 53.15 -9.26
CA MET A 1 15.43 52.20 -10.22
C MET A 1 16.00 50.80 -10.09
N ARG A 2 17.32 50.64 -9.89
CA ARG A 2 17.93 49.29 -9.75
C ARG A 2 17.49 48.51 -8.53
N LYS A 3 17.21 49.16 -7.39
CA LYS A 3 16.78 48.53 -6.16
C LYS A 3 15.36 47.93 -6.23
N LYS A 4 14.47 48.53 -7.03
CA LYS A 4 13.11 48.03 -7.21
C LYS A 4 13.06 46.78 -8.09
N ALA A 5 13.96 46.66 -9.08
CA ALA A 5 14.06 45.51 -9.94
C ALA A 5 14.58 44.27 -9.17
N CYS A 6 15.53 44.47 -8.24
CA CYS A 6 16.07 43.39 -7.41
C CYS A 6 15.02 42.88 -6.40
N MET A 7 14.21 43.76 -5.83
CA MET A 7 13.15 43.37 -4.90
C MET A 7 12.04 42.57 -5.60
N ALA A 8 11.66 42.98 -6.83
CA ALA A 8 10.69 42.23 -7.61
C ALA A 8 11.19 40.85 -7.98
N MET A 9 12.47 40.71 -8.23
CA MET A 9 13.10 39.43 -8.61
C MET A 9 13.16 38.46 -7.42
N VAL A 10 13.46 38.97 -6.21
CA VAL A 10 13.48 38.17 -4.98
C VAL A 10 12.06 37.74 -4.61
N PHE A 11 11.05 38.59 -4.81
CA PHE A 11 9.67 38.26 -4.56
C PHE A 11 9.17 37.17 -5.52
N TRP A 12 9.60 37.22 -6.76
CA TRP A 12 9.24 36.22 -7.78
C TRP A 12 9.83 34.84 -7.46
N LEU A 13 11.05 34.78 -6.96
CA LEU A 13 11.71 33.56 -6.50
C LEU A 13 11.00 32.94 -5.28
N ALA A 14 10.52 33.76 -4.36
CA ALA A 14 9.78 33.30 -3.20
C ALA A 14 8.42 32.68 -3.60
N VAL A 15 7.76 33.22 -4.60
CA VAL A 15 6.50 32.68 -5.12
C VAL A 15 6.71 31.33 -5.80
N MET A 16 7.84 31.13 -6.49
CA MET A 16 8.16 29.86 -7.12
C MET A 16 8.40 28.74 -6.08
N LEU A 17 8.97 29.07 -4.94
CA LEU A 17 9.19 28.09 -3.85
C LEU A 17 7.87 27.65 -3.19
N LEU A 18 6.88 28.53 -3.14
CA LEU A 18 5.56 28.20 -2.61
C LEU A 18 4.76 27.29 -3.56
N THR A 19 4.95 27.41 -4.86
CA THR A 19 4.28 26.54 -5.83
C THR A 19 4.77 25.09 -5.73
N GLY A 20 6.05 24.87 -5.37
CA GLY A 20 6.59 23.53 -5.15
C GLY A 20 5.95 22.80 -3.98
N CYS A 21 5.50 23.51 -2.93
CA CYS A 21 4.83 22.90 -1.79
C CYS A 21 3.38 22.50 -2.10
N GLU A 22 2.70 23.17 -3.03
CA GLU A 22 1.35 22.81 -3.44
C GLU A 22 1.31 21.52 -4.27
N LEU A 23 2.37 21.23 -5.03
CA LEU A 23 2.46 20.00 -5.81
C LEU A 23 2.49 18.75 -4.93
N ILE A 24 3.02 18.84 -3.71
CA ILE A 24 3.04 17.74 -2.75
C ILE A 24 1.65 17.43 -2.22
N LYS A 25 0.77 18.41 -2.09
CA LYS A 25 -0.60 18.24 -1.62
C LYS A 25 -1.52 17.57 -2.65
N ILE A 26 -1.16 17.59 -3.93
CA ILE A 26 -1.93 16.94 -5.00
C ILE A 26 -1.83 15.41 -4.89
N GLU A 27 -0.80 14.87 -4.22
CA GLU A 27 -0.66 13.44 -3.98
C GLU A 27 -1.77 12.89 -3.07
N GLU A 28 -2.39 13.72 -2.26
CA GLU A 28 -3.53 13.37 -1.43
C GLU A 28 -4.87 13.53 -2.17
N GLY A 29 -4.83 13.56 -3.50
CA GLY A 29 -6.01 13.76 -4.33
C GLY A 29 -7.11 12.76 -4.09
N GLU A 30 -8.25 13.02 -4.67
CA GLU A 30 -9.45 12.23 -4.52
C GLU A 30 -9.22 10.76 -4.90
N ARG A 31 -9.57 9.87 -3.98
CA ARG A 31 -9.45 8.43 -4.17
C ARG A 31 -10.77 7.85 -4.64
N THR A 32 -10.69 6.97 -5.63
CA THR A 32 -11.83 6.21 -6.12
C THR A 32 -11.63 4.74 -5.84
N PRO A 33 -12.69 3.98 -5.55
CA PRO A 33 -12.58 2.54 -5.34
C PRO A 33 -11.96 1.85 -6.55
N LEU A 34 -11.13 0.86 -6.27
CA LEU A 34 -10.46 0.04 -7.28
C LEU A 34 -10.93 -1.40 -7.13
N GLU A 35 -11.29 -2.02 -8.24
CA GLU A 35 -11.68 -3.42 -8.23
C GLU A 35 -10.51 -4.32 -7.87
N TYR A 36 -10.77 -5.30 -7.02
CA TYR A 36 -9.76 -6.26 -6.60
C TYR A 36 -10.39 -7.62 -6.35
N THR A 37 -9.55 -8.63 -6.34
CA THR A 37 -9.93 -10.00 -5.98
C THR A 37 -9.00 -10.47 -4.86
N ILE A 38 -9.55 -11.13 -3.86
CA ILE A 38 -8.73 -11.83 -2.85
C ILE A 38 -8.28 -13.14 -3.48
N VAL A 39 -6.96 -13.33 -3.54
CA VAL A 39 -6.37 -14.49 -4.24
C VAL A 39 -6.27 -15.67 -3.29
N LYS A 40 -6.76 -16.81 -3.73
CA LYS A 40 -6.60 -18.08 -3.00
C LYS A 40 -5.15 -18.51 -3.02
N GLN A 41 -4.72 -19.18 -1.96
CA GLN A 41 -3.30 -19.57 -1.80
C GLN A 41 -2.78 -20.39 -2.97
N GLU A 42 -3.57 -21.31 -3.51
CA GLU A 42 -3.18 -22.13 -4.65
C GLU A 42 -3.07 -21.36 -5.98
N GLU A 43 -3.60 -20.14 -6.03
CA GLU A 43 -3.55 -19.30 -7.24
C GLU A 43 -2.44 -18.24 -7.17
N ILE A 44 -1.69 -18.18 -6.08
CA ILE A 44 -0.58 -17.23 -5.94
C ILE A 44 0.61 -17.72 -6.78
N PRO A 45 1.25 -16.85 -7.58
CA PRO A 45 2.44 -17.23 -8.34
C PRO A 45 3.53 -17.82 -7.44
N ALA A 46 4.21 -18.86 -7.93
CA ALA A 46 5.21 -19.59 -7.14
C ALA A 46 6.34 -18.72 -6.60
N GLU A 47 6.79 -17.74 -7.38
CA GLU A 47 7.84 -16.81 -6.95
C GLU A 47 7.36 -15.92 -5.80
N ALA A 48 6.09 -15.49 -5.84
CA ALA A 48 5.50 -14.71 -4.78
C ALA A 48 5.38 -15.54 -3.50
N VAL A 49 4.94 -16.79 -3.62
CA VAL A 49 4.88 -17.72 -2.47
C VAL A 49 6.25 -17.88 -1.82
N ARG A 50 7.27 -18.03 -2.62
CA ARG A 50 8.65 -18.19 -2.14
C ARG A 50 9.10 -16.96 -1.33
N PHE A 51 8.81 -15.77 -1.81
CA PHE A 51 9.10 -14.55 -1.09
C PHE A 51 8.32 -14.45 0.22
N MET A 52 7.03 -14.80 0.19
CA MET A 52 6.18 -14.78 1.38
C MET A 52 6.71 -15.72 2.46
N GLU A 53 7.14 -16.93 2.07
CA GLU A 53 7.71 -17.90 3.01
C GLU A 53 8.99 -17.39 3.68
N GLN A 54 9.82 -16.66 2.94
CA GLN A 54 11.05 -16.08 3.48
C GLN A 54 10.77 -14.93 4.46
N LYS A 55 9.68 -14.20 4.27
CA LYS A 55 9.39 -12.96 5.01
C LYS A 55 8.25 -13.09 6.03
N LYS A 56 7.57 -14.21 6.07
CA LYS A 56 6.35 -14.38 6.87
C LYS A 56 6.53 -14.09 8.36
N LYS A 57 7.69 -14.37 8.93
CA LYS A 57 7.94 -14.17 10.36
C LYS A 57 8.06 -12.70 10.74
N LYS A 58 8.64 -11.88 9.87
CA LYS A 58 8.82 -10.44 10.11
C LYS A 58 7.67 -9.61 9.60
N GLY A 59 6.87 -10.17 8.72
CA GLY A 59 5.87 -9.41 7.98
C GLY A 59 6.45 -8.79 6.72
N PHE A 60 5.57 -8.39 5.82
CA PHE A 60 5.99 -7.84 4.53
C PHE A 60 4.89 -7.02 3.88
N GLN A 61 5.30 -6.16 2.99
CA GLN A 61 4.45 -5.44 2.06
C GLN A 61 5.16 -5.49 0.71
N MET A 62 4.51 -6.05 -0.31
CA MET A 62 5.13 -6.22 -1.61
C MET A 62 4.09 -6.17 -2.72
N THR A 63 4.52 -5.72 -3.88
CA THR A 63 3.77 -5.84 -5.11
C THR A 63 4.51 -6.74 -6.08
N TYR A 64 3.76 -7.46 -6.90
CA TYR A 64 4.34 -8.36 -7.90
C TYR A 64 3.49 -8.30 -9.17
N LYS A 65 4.11 -7.89 -10.28
CA LYS A 65 3.44 -7.78 -11.57
C LYS A 65 3.62 -9.03 -12.40
N VAL A 66 2.53 -9.54 -12.94
CA VAL A 66 2.51 -10.63 -13.90
C VAL A 66 1.56 -10.25 -15.02
N GLU A 67 2.07 -9.98 -16.20
CA GLU A 67 1.28 -9.59 -17.37
C GLU A 67 0.34 -8.42 -17.06
N ASP A 68 -0.97 -8.62 -17.18
CA ASP A 68 -1.98 -7.58 -16.96
C ASP A 68 -2.43 -7.46 -15.52
N SER A 69 -1.83 -8.23 -14.62
CA SER A 69 -2.22 -8.28 -13.22
C SER A 69 -1.12 -7.82 -12.30
N MET A 70 -1.51 -7.25 -11.18
CA MET A 70 -0.60 -6.91 -10.10
C MET A 70 -1.13 -7.48 -8.80
N TYR A 71 -0.25 -8.16 -8.06
CA TYR A 71 -0.56 -8.74 -6.77
C TYR A 71 -0.09 -7.80 -5.67
N LEU A 72 -0.97 -7.50 -4.74
CA LEU A 72 -0.66 -6.71 -3.55
C LEU A 72 -0.60 -7.68 -2.38
N MET A 73 0.56 -7.78 -1.75
CA MET A 73 0.80 -8.77 -0.71
C MET A 73 1.12 -8.11 0.62
N LYS A 74 0.41 -8.50 1.65
CA LYS A 74 0.60 -7.98 3.00
C LYS A 74 0.69 -9.13 4.00
N GLY A 75 1.78 -9.19 4.75
CA GLY A 75 1.97 -10.12 5.86
C GLY A 75 2.17 -9.36 7.15
N TYR A 76 1.57 -9.86 8.23
CA TYR A 76 1.59 -9.18 9.53
C TYR A 76 2.64 -9.74 10.48
N GLY A 77 3.46 -10.68 10.00
CA GLY A 77 4.48 -11.28 10.85
C GLY A 77 3.92 -12.33 11.80
N THR A 78 4.76 -12.82 12.69
CA THR A 78 4.41 -13.86 13.64
C THR A 78 3.40 -13.36 14.66
N GLN A 79 2.29 -14.09 14.79
CA GLN A 79 1.35 -13.94 15.88
C GLN A 79 1.50 -15.13 16.82
N VAL A 80 1.31 -14.90 18.12
CA VAL A 80 1.55 -15.95 19.13
C VAL A 80 0.54 -17.09 19.07
N THR A 81 -0.63 -16.85 18.47
CA THR A 81 -1.67 -17.88 18.33
C THR A 81 -2.25 -17.87 16.92
N GLY A 82 -3.00 -18.91 16.56
CA GLY A 82 -3.85 -18.92 15.38
C GLY A 82 -5.18 -18.21 15.62
N GLY A 83 -6.05 -18.23 14.62
CA GLY A 83 -7.38 -17.63 14.68
C GLY A 83 -7.45 -16.18 14.22
N TYR A 84 -6.34 -15.60 13.77
CA TYR A 84 -6.31 -14.25 13.21
C TYR A 84 -6.90 -14.24 11.80
N SER A 85 -7.54 -13.14 11.45
CA SER A 85 -8.04 -12.91 10.11
C SER A 85 -7.66 -11.49 9.65
N ILE A 86 -7.76 -11.24 8.35
CA ILE A 86 -7.42 -9.94 7.77
C ILE A 86 -8.64 -9.40 7.06
N GLN A 87 -9.00 -8.16 7.39
CA GLN A 87 -10.07 -7.44 6.73
C GLN A 87 -9.49 -6.43 5.76
N VAL A 88 -10.01 -6.41 4.53
CA VAL A 88 -9.66 -5.37 3.57
C VAL A 88 -10.56 -4.18 3.83
N GLU A 89 -9.99 -3.05 4.21
CA GLU A 89 -10.75 -1.84 4.51
C GLU A 89 -10.85 -0.92 3.30
N GLU A 90 -9.78 -0.83 2.51
CA GLU A 90 -9.77 0.05 1.36
C GLU A 90 -8.83 -0.49 0.29
N VAL A 91 -9.30 -0.55 -0.95
CA VAL A 91 -8.46 -0.66 -2.14
C VAL A 91 -8.95 0.43 -3.07
N SER A 92 -8.12 1.41 -3.30
CA SER A 92 -8.49 2.61 -4.02
C SER A 92 -7.33 3.12 -4.86
N GLN A 93 -7.62 4.07 -5.71
CA GLN A 93 -6.61 4.74 -6.51
C GLN A 93 -6.90 6.23 -6.60
N SER A 94 -5.84 6.99 -6.71
CA SER A 94 -5.88 8.38 -7.11
C SER A 94 -5.18 8.52 -8.45
N GLU A 95 -5.04 9.74 -8.92
CA GLU A 95 -4.28 10.02 -10.14
C GLU A 95 -2.83 9.54 -10.03
N ASN A 96 -2.25 9.57 -8.82
CA ASN A 96 -0.82 9.34 -8.60
C ASN A 96 -0.48 8.07 -7.81
N GLY A 97 -1.45 7.29 -7.39
CA GLY A 97 -1.14 6.14 -6.57
C GLY A 97 -2.29 5.16 -6.39
N VAL A 98 -1.93 3.98 -5.90
CA VAL A 98 -2.86 2.95 -5.46
C VAL A 98 -2.72 2.83 -3.96
N PHE A 99 -3.85 2.72 -3.25
CA PHE A 99 -3.86 2.63 -1.79
C PHE A 99 -4.52 1.33 -1.36
N CYS A 100 -3.84 0.62 -0.47
CA CYS A 100 -4.32 -0.64 0.08
C CYS A 100 -4.28 -0.54 1.60
N LYS A 101 -5.44 -0.67 2.22
CA LYS A 101 -5.56 -0.66 3.66
C LYS A 101 -6.20 -1.95 4.14
N THR A 102 -5.51 -2.64 5.02
CA THR A 102 -6.00 -3.86 5.65
C THR A 102 -5.96 -3.71 7.16
N ARG A 103 -6.70 -4.55 7.85
CA ARG A 103 -6.69 -4.59 9.30
C ARG A 103 -6.59 -6.03 9.78
N LEU A 104 -5.69 -6.28 10.71
CA LEU A 104 -5.57 -7.57 11.36
C LEU A 104 -6.61 -7.66 12.47
N LEU A 105 -7.41 -8.73 12.43
CA LEU A 105 -8.42 -9.03 13.44
C LEU A 105 -7.93 -10.18 14.29
N GLY A 106 -7.94 -9.99 15.60
CA GLY A 106 -7.59 -11.05 16.55
C GLY A 106 -8.63 -12.16 16.56
N PRO A 107 -8.27 -13.32 17.12
CA PRO A 107 -9.22 -14.42 17.22
C PRO A 107 -10.41 -14.06 18.12
N ALA A 108 -11.57 -14.60 17.78
CA ALA A 108 -12.73 -14.49 18.64
C ALA A 108 -12.46 -15.21 19.99
N GLU A 109 -13.17 -14.80 21.03
CA GLU A 109 -13.02 -15.40 22.35
C GLU A 109 -13.22 -16.92 22.29
N GLY A 110 -12.26 -17.66 22.81
CA GLY A 110 -12.27 -19.12 22.78
C GLY A 110 -11.86 -19.74 21.44
N LYS A 111 -11.47 -18.93 20.46
CA LYS A 111 -11.07 -19.40 19.13
C LYS A 111 -9.56 -19.29 18.87
N GLN A 112 -8.76 -18.98 19.90
CA GLN A 112 -7.31 -18.94 19.77
C GLN A 112 -6.77 -20.33 19.45
N GLY A 113 -5.86 -20.40 18.46
CA GLY A 113 -5.05 -21.59 18.25
C GLY A 113 -3.96 -21.69 19.31
N GLN A 114 -3.31 -22.85 19.38
CA GLN A 114 -2.22 -23.10 20.33
C GLN A 114 -0.85 -22.82 19.72
N GLU A 115 -0.76 -22.75 18.40
CA GLU A 115 0.49 -22.56 17.69
C GLU A 115 0.58 -21.17 17.08
N PRO A 116 1.80 -20.65 16.88
CA PRO A 116 1.99 -19.39 16.17
C PRO A 116 1.38 -19.42 14.78
N SER A 117 1.00 -18.26 14.28
CA SER A 117 0.49 -18.11 12.93
C SER A 117 1.17 -16.94 12.22
N TYR A 118 1.02 -16.91 10.90
CA TYR A 118 1.65 -15.90 10.03
C TYR A 118 0.60 -15.33 9.09
N PRO A 119 -0.32 -14.49 9.59
CA PRO A 119 -1.41 -13.98 8.75
C PRO A 119 -0.88 -13.18 7.57
N CYS A 120 -1.37 -13.50 6.38
CA CYS A 120 -1.04 -12.76 5.18
C CYS A 120 -2.24 -12.75 4.24
N ILE A 121 -2.27 -11.76 3.35
CA ILE A 121 -3.32 -11.64 2.34
C ILE A 121 -2.69 -11.24 1.02
N VAL A 122 -3.24 -11.75 -0.06
CA VAL A 122 -2.84 -11.41 -1.42
C VAL A 122 -4.06 -10.92 -2.17
N LEU A 123 -3.98 -9.72 -2.71
CA LEU A 123 -5.00 -9.12 -3.53
C LEU A 123 -4.50 -9.02 -4.96
N LYS A 124 -5.41 -9.14 -5.91
CA LYS A 124 -5.10 -9.01 -7.33
C LYS A 124 -5.86 -7.82 -7.89
N ILE A 125 -5.14 -6.94 -8.55
CA ILE A 125 -5.71 -5.79 -9.26
C ILE A 125 -5.22 -5.80 -10.70
N LYS A 126 -5.82 -4.97 -11.54
CA LYS A 126 -5.29 -4.71 -12.88
C LYS A 126 -3.93 -4.03 -12.75
N SER A 127 -2.97 -4.44 -13.57
CA SER A 127 -1.62 -3.88 -13.54
C SER A 127 -1.64 -2.37 -13.79
N THR A 128 -0.81 -1.65 -13.06
CA THR A 128 -0.66 -0.21 -13.17
C THR A 128 0.78 0.18 -12.90
N ASP A 129 1.20 1.32 -13.45
CA ASP A 129 2.52 1.89 -13.16
C ASP A 129 2.52 2.82 -11.94
N LYS A 130 1.35 3.05 -11.37
CA LYS A 130 1.23 3.88 -10.18
C LYS A 130 1.90 3.20 -8.97
N PRO A 131 2.58 3.95 -8.11
CA PRO A 131 3.11 3.38 -6.88
C PRO A 131 1.98 2.92 -5.96
N VAL A 132 2.24 1.87 -5.19
CA VAL A 132 1.29 1.32 -4.23
C VAL A 132 1.71 1.71 -2.83
N GLN A 133 0.77 2.27 -2.08
CA GLN A 133 0.96 2.60 -0.68
C GLN A 133 0.06 1.72 0.19
N PHE A 134 0.69 0.99 1.11
CA PHE A 134 -0.01 0.23 2.13
C PHE A 134 -0.22 1.13 3.34
N LEU A 135 -1.47 1.28 3.72
CA LEU A 135 -1.87 2.17 4.82
C LEU A 135 -1.99 1.44 6.14
#